data_806562a98f602c03dd3a700cc6491048
#
_entry.id   806562a98f602c03dd3a700cc6491048
#
_cell.length_a   1.000
_cell.length_b   1.000
_cell.length_c   1.000
_cell.angle_alpha   90.00
_cell.angle_beta   90.00
_cell.angle_gamma   90.00
#
_symmetry.space_group_name_H-M   'P 1'
#
loop_
_entity.id
_entity.type
_entity.pdbx_description
1 polymer ?
#
loop_
_entity_poly.entity_id
_entity_poly.type
_entity_poly.pdbx_seq_one_letter_code
_entity_poly.pdbx_strand_id
1 'polypeptide(L)'
;FWTLEPAELQAQLDVNVTSVVQLTRAALPAMIAAASGSIVNVASVAGLVPGRGSTYSASKAYVVAFTEGLAGGLSGTGVRIQALCPGFVHTEFHERAGIEMSSLPKALWLEVDQVVDGCLHDLEAGRVISVPGLQYKVITTVAGMVPRTLITRLNRGLFNARGRT
;
A
#
# COMPACT_ATOMS: atom_id res chain seq x y z
N PHE A 1 7.06 18.08 -4.90
CA PHE A 1 7.87 17.17 -5.69
C PHE A 1 9.14 17.86 -6.23
N TRP A 2 8.99 18.99 -6.93
CA TRP A 2 10.11 19.70 -7.56
C TRP A 2 11.06 20.43 -6.59
N THR A 3 10.79 20.39 -5.31
CA THR A 3 11.63 20.93 -4.22
C THR A 3 12.33 19.84 -3.39
N LEU A 4 12.05 18.56 -3.71
CA LEU A 4 12.68 17.43 -3.01
C LEU A 4 14.02 17.11 -3.66
N GLU A 5 14.99 16.74 -2.82
CA GLU A 5 16.30 16.31 -3.30
C GLU A 5 16.18 14.98 -4.06
N PRO A 6 16.82 14.85 -5.23
CA PRO A 6 16.78 13.61 -6.02
C PRO A 6 17.22 12.36 -5.23
N ALA A 7 18.17 12.50 -4.32
CA ALA A 7 18.62 11.41 -3.46
C ALA A 7 17.55 10.90 -2.50
N GLU A 8 16.72 11.79 -1.95
CA GLU A 8 15.60 11.41 -1.08
C GLU A 8 14.52 10.65 -1.85
N LEU A 9 14.23 11.10 -3.09
CA LEU A 9 13.29 10.42 -3.97
C LEU A 9 13.80 9.02 -4.32
N GLN A 10 15.10 8.89 -4.63
CA GLN A 10 15.70 7.59 -4.95
C GLN A 10 15.68 6.67 -3.74
N ALA A 11 16.07 7.14 -2.55
CA ALA A 11 16.02 6.37 -1.31
C ALA A 11 14.60 5.85 -1.02
N GLN A 12 13.58 6.67 -1.24
CA GLN A 12 12.18 6.24 -1.08
C GLN A 12 11.81 5.13 -2.08
N LEU A 13 12.24 5.22 -3.34
CA LEU A 13 12.00 4.18 -4.35
C LEU A 13 12.78 2.90 -4.01
N ASP A 14 14.01 3.02 -3.54
CA ASP A 14 14.83 1.87 -3.16
C ASP A 14 14.19 1.07 -2.02
N VAL A 15 13.65 1.76 -1.01
CA VAL A 15 12.96 1.10 0.11
C VAL A 15 11.58 0.58 -0.31
N ASN A 16 10.77 1.39 -1.00
CA ASN A 16 9.37 1.04 -1.23
C ASN A 16 9.13 0.14 -2.45
N VAL A 17 10.06 0.13 -3.42
CA VAL A 17 9.89 -0.58 -4.70
C VAL A 17 11.02 -1.59 -4.91
N THR A 18 12.26 -1.11 -4.99
CA THR A 18 13.41 -1.95 -5.36
C THR A 18 13.58 -3.10 -4.37
N SER A 19 13.55 -2.83 -3.06
CA SER A 19 13.70 -3.85 -2.03
C SER A 19 12.58 -4.89 -2.10
N VAL A 20 11.33 -4.46 -2.31
CA VAL A 20 10.17 -5.36 -2.41
C VAL A 20 10.34 -6.31 -3.59
N VAL A 21 10.71 -5.79 -4.76
CA VAL A 21 10.94 -6.61 -5.96
C VAL A 21 12.07 -7.60 -5.75
N GLN A 22 13.22 -7.14 -5.23
CA GLN A 22 14.40 -7.97 -5.03
C GLN A 22 14.17 -9.08 -4.00
N LEU A 23 13.55 -8.76 -2.85
CA LEU A 23 13.27 -9.74 -1.80
C LEU A 23 12.22 -10.75 -2.26
N THR A 24 11.17 -10.31 -2.93
CA THR A 24 10.18 -11.19 -3.54
C THR A 24 10.84 -12.14 -4.55
N ARG A 25 11.69 -11.61 -5.45
CA ARG A 25 12.42 -12.40 -6.45
C ARG A 25 13.37 -13.41 -5.81
N ALA A 26 14.01 -13.05 -4.70
CA ALA A 26 14.94 -13.92 -4.00
C ALA A 26 14.23 -15.08 -3.27
N ALA A 27 13.05 -14.83 -2.69
CA ALA A 27 12.30 -15.83 -1.93
C ALA A 27 11.56 -16.86 -2.82
N LEU A 28 11.01 -16.42 -3.94
CA LEU A 28 10.11 -17.21 -4.78
C LEU A 28 10.69 -18.57 -5.25
N PRO A 29 11.94 -18.68 -5.74
CA PRO A 29 12.43 -19.97 -6.27
C PRO A 29 12.39 -21.09 -5.24
N ALA A 30 12.81 -20.84 -3.99
CA ALA A 30 12.81 -21.83 -2.93
C ALA A 30 11.37 -22.19 -2.49
N MET A 31 10.48 -21.20 -2.39
CA MET A 31 9.08 -21.40 -2.05
C MET A 31 8.35 -22.24 -3.12
N ILE A 32 8.58 -21.95 -4.40
CA ILE A 32 7.98 -22.72 -5.51
C ILE A 32 8.51 -24.15 -5.50
N ALA A 33 9.81 -24.36 -5.32
CA ALA A 33 10.40 -25.70 -5.25
C ALA A 33 9.84 -26.51 -4.07
N ALA A 34 9.54 -25.84 -2.94
CA ALA A 34 8.93 -26.47 -1.77
C ALA A 34 7.40 -26.62 -1.89
N ALA A 35 6.79 -26.11 -2.96
CA ALA A 35 5.34 -26.00 -3.13
C ALA A 35 4.63 -25.38 -1.90
N SER A 36 5.31 -24.48 -1.19
CA SER A 36 4.83 -23.88 0.06
C SER A 36 5.53 -22.54 0.29
N GLY A 37 4.76 -21.54 0.73
CA GLY A 37 5.29 -20.26 1.12
C GLY A 37 4.22 -19.17 1.11
N SER A 38 4.53 -18.07 1.77
CA SER A 38 3.66 -16.90 1.78
C SER A 38 4.50 -15.62 1.78
N ILE A 39 4.14 -14.69 0.92
CA ILE A 39 4.77 -13.37 0.80
C ILE A 39 3.73 -12.30 1.06
N VAL A 40 4.00 -11.41 1.99
CA VAL A 40 3.20 -10.22 2.24
C VAL A 40 4.01 -8.97 1.87
N ASN A 41 3.62 -8.32 0.80
CA ASN A 41 4.20 -7.05 0.37
C ASN A 41 3.42 -5.89 1.00
N VAL A 42 4.10 -5.09 1.82
CA VAL A 42 3.45 -3.96 2.53
C VAL A 42 3.28 -2.77 1.60
N ALA A 43 2.06 -2.61 1.10
CA ALA A 43 1.62 -1.46 0.32
C ALA A 43 1.00 -0.37 1.24
N SER A 44 -0.11 0.21 0.86
CA SER A 44 -0.92 1.18 1.62
C SER A 44 -2.26 1.40 0.92
N VAL A 45 -3.29 1.84 1.63
CA VAL A 45 -4.51 2.40 1.02
C VAL A 45 -4.20 3.57 0.08
N ALA A 46 -3.09 4.27 0.28
CA ALA A 46 -2.61 5.33 -0.60
C ALA A 46 -2.24 4.82 -2.01
N GLY A 47 -1.97 3.52 -2.16
CA GLY A 47 -1.74 2.88 -3.45
C GLY A 47 -3.03 2.51 -4.19
N LEU A 48 -4.14 2.38 -3.47
CA LEU A 48 -5.45 2.01 -4.02
C LEU A 48 -6.29 3.23 -4.40
N VAL A 49 -6.12 4.33 -3.65
CA VAL A 49 -6.90 5.56 -3.86
C VAL A 49 -6.10 6.52 -4.73
N PRO A 50 -6.51 6.73 -6.01
CA PRO A 50 -5.85 7.71 -6.86
C PRO A 50 -6.10 9.11 -6.30
N GLY A 51 -5.04 9.86 -6.02
CA GLY A 51 -5.34 11.21 -5.65
C GLY A 51 -4.29 12.11 -5.07
N ARG A 52 -3.38 11.72 -4.29
CA ARG A 52 -2.34 12.64 -3.85
C ARG A 52 -1.04 12.28 -4.55
N GLY A 53 -0.74 13.01 -5.64
CA GLY A 53 0.44 12.81 -6.47
C GLY A 53 1.73 12.98 -5.68
N SER A 54 2.05 11.99 -4.87
CA SER A 54 3.33 11.87 -4.21
C SER A 54 4.03 10.61 -4.73
N THR A 55 5.33 10.63 -4.72
CA THR A 55 6.16 9.46 -5.00
C THR A 55 5.80 8.28 -4.09
N TYR A 56 5.40 8.57 -2.84
CA TYR A 56 4.92 7.55 -1.90
C TYR A 56 3.68 6.82 -2.43
N SER A 57 2.62 7.54 -2.80
CA SER A 57 1.39 6.90 -3.31
C SER A 57 1.67 6.13 -4.60
N ALA A 58 2.51 6.66 -5.48
CA ALA A 58 2.94 5.99 -6.70
C ALA A 58 3.72 4.70 -6.40
N SER A 59 4.67 4.73 -5.45
CA SER A 59 5.43 3.55 -5.04
C SER A 59 4.53 2.47 -4.43
N LYS A 60 3.54 2.86 -3.63
CA LYS A 60 2.59 1.92 -3.04
C LYS A 60 1.60 1.35 -4.07
N ALA A 61 1.21 2.12 -5.08
CA ALA A 61 0.43 1.63 -6.22
C ALA A 61 1.24 0.62 -7.05
N TYR A 62 2.55 0.86 -7.22
CA TYR A 62 3.44 -0.11 -7.86
C TYR A 62 3.43 -1.45 -7.11
N VAL A 63 3.58 -1.44 -5.77
CA VAL A 63 3.59 -2.66 -4.95
C VAL A 63 2.27 -3.43 -5.08
N VAL A 64 1.13 -2.74 -5.12
CA VAL A 64 -0.18 -3.37 -5.36
C VAL A 64 -0.19 -4.06 -6.71
N ALA A 65 0.07 -3.33 -7.80
CA ALA A 65 0.02 -3.86 -9.16
C ALA A 65 1.05 -4.99 -9.39
N PHE A 66 2.25 -4.87 -8.82
CA PHE A 66 3.29 -5.90 -8.85
C PHE A 66 2.82 -7.19 -8.19
N THR A 67 2.21 -7.08 -7.00
CA THR A 67 1.72 -8.23 -6.24
C THR A 67 0.54 -8.92 -6.94
N GLU A 68 -0.41 -8.15 -7.47
CA GLU A 68 -1.52 -8.68 -8.27
C GLU A 68 -1.03 -9.41 -9.52
N GLY A 69 -0.08 -8.81 -10.25
CA GLY A 69 0.49 -9.43 -11.44
C GLY A 69 1.19 -10.77 -11.15
N LEU A 70 1.93 -10.86 -10.03
CA LEU A 70 2.57 -12.11 -9.63
C LEU A 70 1.60 -13.18 -9.15
N ALA A 71 0.52 -12.79 -8.48
CA ALA A 71 -0.45 -13.73 -7.94
C ALA A 71 -1.04 -14.66 -9.01
N GLY A 72 -1.31 -14.13 -10.21
CA GLY A 72 -1.76 -14.92 -11.35
C GLY A 72 -0.76 -15.99 -11.78
N GLY A 73 0.53 -15.64 -11.85
CA GLY A 73 1.61 -16.55 -12.21
C GLY A 73 1.95 -17.59 -11.14
N LEU A 74 1.57 -17.37 -9.88
CA LEU A 74 1.82 -18.28 -8.76
C LEU A 74 0.66 -19.30 -8.54
N SER A 75 -0.39 -19.21 -9.32
CA SER A 75 -1.52 -20.15 -9.21
C SER A 75 -1.05 -21.60 -9.39
N GLY A 76 -1.46 -22.48 -8.47
CA GLY A 76 -1.08 -23.89 -8.51
C GLY A 76 0.33 -24.22 -7.99
N THR A 77 1.16 -23.22 -7.63
CA THR A 77 2.52 -23.46 -7.12
C THR A 77 2.58 -23.78 -5.63
N GLY A 78 1.48 -23.60 -4.88
CA GLY A 78 1.46 -23.72 -3.42
C GLY A 78 1.97 -22.44 -2.70
N VAL A 79 2.39 -21.41 -3.43
CA VAL A 79 2.86 -20.14 -2.88
C VAL A 79 1.74 -19.10 -2.90
N ARG A 80 1.53 -18.43 -1.77
CA ARG A 80 0.59 -17.31 -1.64
C ARG A 80 1.33 -15.98 -1.65
N ILE A 81 0.76 -14.99 -2.32
CA ILE A 81 1.28 -13.63 -2.28
C ILE A 81 0.15 -12.65 -2.02
N GLN A 82 0.40 -11.64 -1.19
CA GLN A 82 -0.59 -10.65 -0.79
C GLN A 82 0.02 -9.26 -0.72
N ALA A 83 -0.71 -8.25 -1.20
CA ALA A 83 -0.44 -6.84 -0.89
C ALA A 83 -1.26 -6.42 0.33
N LEU A 84 -0.58 -6.12 1.42
CA LEU A 84 -1.18 -5.54 2.61
C LEU A 84 -1.30 -4.02 2.42
N CYS A 85 -2.52 -3.51 2.45
CA CYS A 85 -2.85 -2.11 2.23
C CYS A 85 -3.43 -1.48 3.50
N PRO A 86 -2.62 -1.20 4.54
CA PRO A 86 -3.11 -0.57 5.75
C PRO A 86 -3.47 0.89 5.52
N GLY A 87 -4.40 1.40 6.34
CA GLY A 87 -4.64 2.82 6.52
C GLY A 87 -3.68 3.44 7.54
N PHE A 88 -4.20 4.36 8.36
CA PHE A 88 -3.42 4.93 9.46
C PHE A 88 -3.34 3.94 10.61
N VAL A 89 -2.12 3.61 11.03
CA VAL A 89 -1.84 2.65 12.11
C VAL A 89 -1.04 3.36 13.19
N HIS A 90 -1.37 3.12 14.44
CA HIS A 90 -0.60 3.61 15.58
C HIS A 90 0.78 2.95 15.61
N THR A 91 1.77 3.61 14.99
CA THR A 91 3.18 3.19 14.92
C THR A 91 4.09 4.41 14.89
N GLU A 92 5.37 4.23 15.10
CA GLU A 92 6.39 5.28 14.97
C GLU A 92 6.56 5.80 13.51
N PHE A 93 5.89 5.17 12.54
CA PHE A 93 6.06 5.52 11.12
C PHE A 93 5.76 6.99 10.83
N HIS A 94 4.65 7.51 11.37
CA HIS A 94 4.23 8.89 11.12
C HIS A 94 5.17 9.91 11.75
N GLU A 95 5.67 9.63 12.96
CA GLU A 95 6.65 10.46 13.65
C GLU A 95 7.96 10.50 12.86
N ARG A 96 8.48 9.33 12.45
CA ARG A 96 9.70 9.22 11.65
C ARG A 96 9.59 9.86 10.27
N ALA A 97 8.39 9.87 9.69
CA ALA A 97 8.11 10.51 8.41
C ALA A 97 7.85 12.03 8.52
N GLY A 98 7.88 12.61 9.73
CA GLY A 98 7.60 14.03 9.96
C GLY A 98 6.18 14.45 9.60
N ILE A 99 5.22 13.52 9.63
CA ILE A 99 3.84 13.77 9.24
C ILE A 99 3.02 14.11 10.49
N GLU A 100 2.61 15.37 10.62
CA GLU A 100 1.66 15.77 11.67
C GLU A 100 0.26 15.20 11.40
N MET A 101 -0.21 14.35 12.31
CA MET A 101 -1.46 13.62 12.20
C MET A 101 -2.51 14.02 13.23
N SER A 102 -2.25 15.09 14.00
CA SER A 102 -3.11 15.57 15.09
C SER A 102 -4.55 15.93 14.69
N SER A 103 -4.79 16.17 13.40
CA SER A 103 -6.11 16.57 12.87
C SER A 103 -6.96 15.40 12.34
N LEU A 104 -6.48 14.16 12.40
CA LEU A 104 -7.23 13.01 11.89
C LEU A 104 -8.23 12.50 12.91
N PRO A 105 -9.47 12.17 12.47
CA PRO A 105 -10.47 11.51 13.33
C PRO A 105 -9.91 10.20 13.90
N LYS A 106 -10.15 9.98 15.21
CA LYS A 106 -9.73 8.74 15.89
C LYS A 106 -10.25 7.46 15.21
N ALA A 107 -11.43 7.53 14.60
CA ALA A 107 -12.05 6.41 13.88
C ALA A 107 -11.25 5.95 12.63
N LEU A 108 -10.29 6.72 12.15
CA LEU A 108 -9.42 6.33 11.04
C LEU A 108 -8.14 5.63 11.50
N TRP A 109 -7.88 5.58 12.81
CA TRP A 109 -6.72 4.90 13.34
C TRP A 109 -7.00 3.43 13.60
N LEU A 110 -6.03 2.59 13.26
CA LEU A 110 -6.03 1.15 13.53
C LEU A 110 -4.93 0.82 14.52
N GLU A 111 -5.16 -0.20 15.32
CA GLU A 111 -4.12 -0.81 16.13
C GLU A 111 -3.34 -1.83 15.31
N VAL A 112 -2.07 -2.03 15.67
CA VAL A 112 -1.16 -2.95 14.94
C VAL A 112 -1.75 -4.37 14.87
N ASP A 113 -2.29 -4.87 15.98
CA ASP A 113 -2.86 -6.22 16.06
C ASP A 113 -4.04 -6.38 15.09
N GLN A 114 -4.91 -5.36 14.97
CA GLN A 114 -6.01 -5.39 14.00
C GLN A 114 -5.52 -5.51 12.55
N VAL A 115 -4.39 -4.86 12.25
CA VAL A 115 -3.79 -4.90 10.91
C VAL A 115 -3.17 -6.28 10.66
N VAL A 116 -2.46 -6.82 11.63
CA VAL A 116 -1.80 -8.13 11.53
C VAL A 116 -2.83 -9.25 11.40
N ASP A 117 -3.82 -9.28 12.29
CA ASP A 117 -4.88 -10.30 12.28
C ASP A 117 -5.67 -10.26 10.97
N GLY A 118 -6.04 -9.05 10.52
CA GLY A 118 -6.72 -8.88 9.25
C GLY A 118 -5.89 -9.34 8.05
N CYS A 119 -4.60 -9.06 8.06
CA CYS A 119 -3.65 -9.51 7.04
C CYS A 119 -3.57 -11.05 6.99
N LEU A 120 -3.34 -11.70 8.12
CA LEU A 120 -3.20 -13.14 8.20
C LEU A 120 -4.49 -13.86 7.81
N HIS A 121 -5.64 -13.38 8.30
CA HIS A 121 -6.95 -13.91 7.92
C HIS A 121 -7.18 -13.82 6.40
N ASP A 122 -6.89 -12.66 5.79
CA ASP A 122 -7.04 -12.46 4.35
C ASP A 122 -6.05 -13.34 3.55
N LEU A 123 -4.82 -13.53 4.05
CA LEU A 123 -3.82 -14.40 3.45
C LEU A 123 -4.24 -15.88 3.46
N GLU A 124 -4.80 -16.35 4.58
CA GLU A 124 -5.35 -17.71 4.71
C GLU A 124 -6.54 -17.92 3.78
N ALA A 125 -7.38 -16.91 3.61
CA ALA A 125 -8.49 -16.91 2.66
C ALA A 125 -8.06 -16.78 1.19
N GLY A 126 -6.76 -16.71 0.89
CA GLY A 126 -6.23 -16.58 -0.47
C GLY A 126 -6.47 -15.22 -1.12
N ARG A 127 -6.73 -14.17 -0.34
CA ARG A 127 -6.95 -12.83 -0.88
C ARG A 127 -5.63 -12.18 -1.27
N VAL A 128 -5.54 -11.70 -2.49
CA VAL A 128 -4.35 -11.03 -3.01
C VAL A 128 -4.20 -9.62 -2.46
N ILE A 129 -5.31 -8.92 -2.22
CA ILE A 129 -5.33 -7.58 -1.61
C ILE A 129 -5.97 -7.68 -0.23
N SER A 130 -5.24 -7.27 0.80
CA SER A 130 -5.75 -7.11 2.16
C SER A 130 -5.87 -5.64 2.53
N VAL A 131 -7.06 -5.22 2.92
CA VAL A 131 -7.35 -3.88 3.43
C VAL A 131 -7.94 -4.01 4.84
N PRO A 132 -7.09 -4.00 5.90
CA PRO A 132 -7.57 -4.07 7.27
C PRO A 132 -8.41 -2.88 7.65
N GLY A 133 -9.47 -3.14 8.45
CA GLY A 133 -10.41 -2.13 8.93
C GLY A 133 -11.57 -1.86 7.96
N LEU A 134 -12.81 -1.95 8.49
CA LEU A 134 -14.02 -1.78 7.69
C LEU A 134 -14.10 -0.38 7.04
N GLN A 135 -13.66 0.65 7.77
CA GLN A 135 -13.63 2.03 7.29
C GLN A 135 -12.78 2.15 6.02
N TYR A 136 -11.64 1.47 5.94
CA TYR A 136 -10.78 1.50 4.77
C TYR A 136 -11.29 0.64 3.62
N LYS A 137 -11.94 -0.49 3.92
CA LYS A 137 -12.64 -1.28 2.89
C LYS A 137 -13.71 -0.43 2.20
N VAL A 138 -14.51 0.31 2.96
CA VAL A 138 -15.52 1.21 2.40
C VAL A 138 -14.87 2.34 1.59
N ILE A 139 -13.87 3.03 2.16
CA ILE A 139 -13.18 4.13 1.48
C ILE A 139 -12.58 3.68 0.14
N THR A 140 -11.84 2.56 0.13
CA THR A 140 -11.18 2.08 -1.09
C THR A 140 -12.18 1.57 -2.12
N THR A 141 -13.27 0.93 -1.70
CA THR A 141 -14.34 0.48 -2.60
C THR A 141 -15.03 1.67 -3.26
N VAL A 142 -15.44 2.66 -2.47
CA VAL A 142 -16.09 3.87 -3.00
C VAL A 142 -15.12 4.64 -3.92
N ALA A 143 -13.87 4.81 -3.52
CA ALA A 143 -12.86 5.47 -4.34
C ALA A 143 -12.62 4.74 -5.67
N GLY A 144 -12.66 3.41 -5.67
CA GLY A 144 -12.54 2.60 -6.88
C GLY A 144 -13.70 2.75 -7.87
N MET A 145 -14.90 3.14 -7.39
CA MET A 145 -16.08 3.39 -8.21
C MET A 145 -16.07 4.80 -8.86
N VAL A 146 -15.30 5.73 -8.31
CA VAL A 146 -15.27 7.10 -8.81
C VAL A 146 -14.36 7.21 -10.03
N PRO A 147 -14.83 7.74 -11.17
CA PRO A 147 -13.98 7.96 -12.34
C PRO A 147 -12.75 8.80 -12.02
N ARG A 148 -11.57 8.36 -12.47
CA ARG A 148 -10.28 9.05 -12.21
C ARG A 148 -10.31 10.53 -12.62
N THR A 149 -11.05 10.88 -13.66
CA THR A 149 -11.24 12.27 -14.11
C THR A 149 -11.93 13.14 -13.07
N LEU A 150 -12.90 12.59 -12.34
CA LEU A 150 -13.59 13.29 -11.27
C LEU A 150 -12.68 13.48 -10.05
N ILE A 151 -11.96 12.44 -9.67
CA ILE A 151 -10.97 12.51 -8.58
C ILE A 151 -9.91 13.57 -8.88
N THR A 152 -9.40 13.61 -10.12
CA THR A 152 -8.41 14.61 -10.54
C THR A 152 -8.96 16.04 -10.47
N ARG A 153 -10.23 16.23 -10.81
CA ARG A 153 -10.90 17.55 -10.71
C ARG A 153 -11.07 17.99 -9.25
N LEU A 154 -11.53 17.09 -8.38
CA LEU A 154 -11.69 17.34 -6.94
C LEU A 154 -10.35 17.68 -6.28
N ASN A 155 -9.30 16.95 -6.63
CA ASN A 155 -7.96 17.20 -6.13
C ASN A 155 -7.42 18.56 -6.52
N ARG A 156 -7.67 19.04 -7.76
CA ARG A 156 -7.27 20.41 -8.17
C ARG A 156 -7.86 21.49 -7.26
N GLY A 157 -9.11 21.34 -6.83
CA GLY A 157 -9.76 22.27 -5.91
C GLY A 157 -9.18 22.27 -4.50
N LEU A 158 -8.79 21.09 -4.00
CA LEU A 158 -8.22 20.91 -2.67
C LEU A 158 -6.73 21.31 -2.60
N PHE A 159 -5.97 21.20 -3.70
CA PHE A 159 -4.56 21.58 -3.77
C PHE A 159 -4.35 23.08 -3.75
N ASN A 160 -5.29 23.87 -4.28
CA ASN A 160 -5.22 25.33 -4.19
C ASN A 160 -5.43 25.88 -2.76
N ALA A 161 -5.95 25.06 -1.84
CA ALA A 161 -6.23 25.45 -0.45
C ALA A 161 -5.13 25.06 0.56
N ARG A 162 -4.21 24.16 0.18
CA ARG A 162 -3.12 23.69 1.07
C ARG A 162 -1.88 23.46 0.25
N GLY A 163 -0.98 24.44 0.25
CA GLY A 163 0.38 24.31 -0.28
C GLY A 163 1.15 23.23 0.50
N ARG A 164 1.02 21.97 0.07
CA ARG A 164 1.86 20.85 0.49
C ARG A 164 2.21 20.02 -0.73
N THR A 165 3.47 20.11 -1.03
CA THR A 165 4.24 19.22 -1.91
C THR A 165 4.27 17.80 -1.37
#